data_6119f1a8520e91a058e7d9be8a3ac663
#
_entry.id   6119f1a8520e91a058e7d9be8a3ac663
#
_cell.length_a   1.000
_cell.length_b   1.000
_cell.length_c   1.000
_cell.angle_alpha   90.00
_cell.angle_beta   90.00
_cell.angle_gamma   90.00
#
_symmetry.space_group_name_H-M   'P 1'
#
loop_
_entity.id
_entity.type
_entity.pdbx_description
1 polymer ?
#
loop_
_entity_poly.entity_id
_entity_poly.type
_entity_poly.pdbx_seq_one_letter_code
_entity_poly.pdbx_strand_id
1 'polypeptide(L)'
;CVETSYVGLERYGLAPNFRRAVQDGRIKLVSYPEMLAWDRFRADREGWPFWPCYSLGGNDVILNNPDIKEYTCPVTGRRAWALPAAKPDVVVIHGYQGDKYGNVRLQGHSMLPQAMDVEMARSCSTVLVTLEELIDHAEIRKTPELTQIPAMRVSGVTPVAHGSHPLSTLLKCREDEAHMR
;
A
#
# COMPACT_ATOMS: atom_id res chain seq x y z
N CYS A 1 -11.42 -11.98 4.57
CA CYS A 1 -11.43 -11.30 3.28
C CYS A 1 -10.08 -10.65 3.05
N VAL A 2 -9.60 -10.65 1.82
CA VAL A 2 -8.40 -9.93 1.39
C VAL A 2 -8.78 -9.05 0.20
N GLU A 3 -8.52 -7.75 0.30
CA GLU A 3 -8.63 -6.80 -0.79
C GLU A 3 -7.24 -6.51 -1.33
N THR A 4 -6.98 -6.79 -2.58
CA THR A 4 -5.66 -6.63 -3.18
C THR A 4 -5.73 -6.58 -4.70
N SER A 5 -4.68 -6.05 -5.31
CA SER A 5 -4.43 -6.14 -6.74
C SER A 5 -3.58 -7.34 -7.12
N TYR A 6 -2.62 -7.69 -6.24
CA TYR A 6 -1.65 -8.73 -6.51
C TYR A 6 -1.10 -9.32 -5.21
N VAL A 7 -0.92 -10.64 -5.16
CA VAL A 7 -0.16 -11.34 -4.12
C VAL A 7 0.78 -12.32 -4.81
N GLY A 8 2.03 -11.93 -4.90
CA GLY A 8 3.02 -12.70 -5.64
C GLY A 8 4.43 -12.50 -5.12
N LEU A 9 5.33 -13.21 -5.74
CA LEU A 9 6.76 -13.25 -5.44
C LEU A 9 7.55 -12.74 -6.65
N GLU A 10 7.01 -11.73 -7.35
CA GLU A 10 7.58 -11.10 -8.53
C GLU A 10 8.00 -12.13 -9.59
N ARG A 11 9.28 -12.20 -9.91
CA ARG A 11 9.83 -13.13 -10.92
C ARG A 11 9.64 -14.62 -10.57
N TYR A 12 9.28 -14.94 -9.33
CA TYR A 12 9.01 -16.32 -8.90
C TYR A 12 7.52 -16.71 -9.02
N GLY A 13 6.68 -15.80 -9.51
CA GLY A 13 5.27 -16.00 -9.78
C GLY A 13 4.34 -15.70 -8.62
N LEU A 14 3.11 -16.23 -8.70
CA LEU A 14 2.11 -15.99 -7.67
C LEU A 14 2.44 -16.76 -6.39
N ALA A 15 2.15 -16.15 -5.23
CA ALA A 15 2.30 -16.78 -3.92
C ALA A 15 1.46 -18.06 -3.83
N PRO A 16 2.08 -19.27 -3.79
CA PRO A 16 1.34 -20.52 -4.01
C PRO A 16 0.37 -20.84 -2.89
N ASN A 17 0.71 -20.50 -1.65
CA ASN A 17 -0.17 -20.75 -0.49
C ASN A 17 -1.40 -19.83 -0.52
N PHE A 18 -1.22 -18.56 -0.89
CA PHE A 18 -2.32 -17.63 -1.07
C PHE A 18 -3.26 -18.08 -2.19
N ARG A 19 -2.69 -18.43 -3.36
CA ARG A 19 -3.45 -18.91 -4.51
C ARG A 19 -4.30 -20.12 -4.13
N ARG A 20 -3.72 -21.14 -3.48
CA ARG A 20 -4.47 -22.31 -3.02
C ARG A 20 -5.59 -21.94 -2.05
N ALA A 21 -5.30 -21.07 -1.08
CA ALA A 21 -6.30 -20.64 -0.11
C ALA A 21 -7.50 -19.92 -0.73
N VAL A 22 -7.27 -19.16 -1.81
CA VAL A 22 -8.35 -18.53 -2.59
C VAL A 22 -9.12 -19.59 -3.39
N GLN A 23 -8.43 -20.50 -4.09
CA GLN A 23 -9.04 -21.56 -4.88
C GLN A 23 -9.90 -22.51 -4.04
N ASP A 24 -9.44 -22.83 -2.82
CA ASP A 24 -10.15 -23.67 -1.85
C ASP A 24 -11.29 -22.91 -1.13
N GLY A 25 -11.52 -21.65 -1.44
CA GLY A 25 -12.55 -20.83 -0.78
C GLY A 25 -12.26 -20.44 0.67
N ARG A 26 -11.03 -20.69 1.18
CA ARG A 26 -10.62 -20.32 2.54
C ARG A 26 -10.38 -18.82 2.71
N ILE A 27 -10.10 -18.12 1.60
CA ILE A 27 -9.93 -16.67 1.56
C ILE A 27 -10.90 -16.11 0.52
N LYS A 28 -11.76 -15.19 0.95
CA LYS A 28 -12.52 -14.34 0.03
C LYS A 28 -11.58 -13.29 -0.54
N LEU A 29 -11.38 -13.29 -1.85
CA LEU A 29 -10.61 -12.29 -2.57
C LEU A 29 -11.54 -11.22 -3.15
N VAL A 30 -11.20 -9.95 -2.92
CA VAL A 30 -11.79 -8.81 -3.60
C VAL A 30 -10.66 -8.12 -4.37
N SER A 31 -10.74 -8.16 -5.69
CA SER A 31 -9.68 -7.64 -6.55
C SER A 31 -9.96 -6.20 -6.97
N TYR A 32 -8.92 -5.38 -6.92
CA TYR A 32 -8.89 -4.03 -7.49
C TYR A 32 -7.66 -3.90 -8.39
N PRO A 33 -7.74 -3.21 -9.54
CA PRO A 33 -6.55 -2.85 -10.28
C PRO A 33 -5.60 -2.01 -9.43
N GLU A 34 -4.30 -2.22 -9.52
CA GLU A 34 -3.29 -1.65 -8.61
C GLU A 34 -3.41 -0.13 -8.44
N MET A 35 -3.42 0.61 -9.56
CA MET A 35 -3.54 2.06 -9.51
C MET A 35 -4.85 2.53 -8.88
N LEU A 36 -5.93 1.80 -9.09
CA LEU A 36 -7.24 2.13 -8.52
C LEU A 36 -7.34 1.74 -7.05
N ALA A 37 -6.64 0.68 -6.62
CA ALA A 37 -6.49 0.36 -5.20
C ALA A 37 -5.81 1.51 -4.46
N TRP A 38 -4.76 2.09 -5.06
CA TRP A 38 -4.09 3.29 -4.56
C TRP A 38 -5.03 4.50 -4.48
N ASP A 39 -5.78 4.78 -5.56
CA ASP A 39 -6.71 5.90 -5.61
C ASP A 39 -7.82 5.81 -4.56
N ARG A 40 -8.17 4.61 -4.08
CA ARG A 40 -9.11 4.43 -2.96
C ARG A 40 -8.58 5.01 -1.66
N PHE A 41 -7.26 4.90 -1.37
CA PHE A 41 -6.64 5.54 -0.21
C PHE A 41 -6.58 7.06 -0.39
N ARG A 42 -6.36 7.54 -1.61
CA ARG A 42 -6.44 8.98 -1.91
C ARG A 42 -7.85 9.53 -1.69
N ALA A 43 -8.89 8.81 -2.11
CA ALA A 43 -10.27 9.20 -1.87
C ALA A 43 -10.54 9.36 -0.36
N ASP A 44 -10.10 8.40 0.44
CA ASP A 44 -10.27 8.44 1.89
C ASP A 44 -9.53 9.63 2.53
N ARG A 45 -8.29 9.85 2.14
CA ARG A 45 -7.49 11.01 2.59
C ARG A 45 -8.15 12.35 2.30
N GLU A 46 -8.79 12.48 1.14
CA GLU A 46 -9.50 13.71 0.73
C GLU A 46 -10.94 13.79 1.29
N GLY A 47 -11.38 12.77 2.05
CA GLY A 47 -12.72 12.70 2.60
C GLY A 47 -13.81 12.39 1.56
N TRP A 48 -13.45 11.84 0.41
CA TRP A 48 -14.39 11.45 -0.63
C TRP A 48 -14.96 10.05 -0.34
N PRO A 49 -16.24 9.82 -0.61
CA PRO A 49 -16.85 8.51 -0.37
C PRO A 49 -16.40 7.44 -1.37
N PHE A 50 -15.94 7.85 -2.55
CA PHE A 50 -15.45 6.97 -3.61
C PHE A 50 -14.48 7.70 -4.55
N TRP A 51 -13.69 6.93 -5.30
CA TRP A 51 -12.88 7.43 -6.41
C TRP A 51 -13.61 7.25 -7.74
N PRO A 52 -13.76 8.29 -8.57
CA PRO A 52 -14.36 8.18 -9.89
C PRO A 52 -13.37 7.62 -10.90
N CYS A 53 -13.81 6.68 -11.74
CA CYS A 53 -12.96 6.05 -12.74
C CYS A 53 -13.67 5.87 -14.07
N TYR A 54 -12.99 6.15 -15.17
CA TYR A 54 -13.48 5.92 -16.54
C TYR A 54 -12.81 4.73 -17.23
N SER A 55 -11.69 4.23 -16.72
CA SER A 55 -10.81 3.26 -17.39
C SER A 55 -11.16 1.79 -17.14
N LEU A 56 -12.23 1.50 -16.40
CA LEU A 56 -12.61 0.12 -16.09
C LEU A 56 -13.47 -0.57 -17.18
N GLY A 57 -13.92 0.16 -18.18
CA GLY A 57 -14.70 -0.42 -19.28
C GLY A 57 -13.93 -1.53 -20.00
N GLY A 58 -14.52 -2.72 -20.10
CA GLY A 58 -13.87 -3.89 -20.69
C GLY A 58 -12.95 -4.69 -19.79
N ASN A 59 -12.92 -4.39 -18.48
CA ASN A 59 -12.15 -5.15 -17.50
C ASN A 59 -13.10 -6.01 -16.65
N ASP A 60 -12.85 -7.32 -16.59
CA ASP A 60 -13.69 -8.29 -15.88
C ASP A 60 -13.67 -8.12 -14.34
N VAL A 61 -12.77 -7.31 -13.80
CA VAL A 61 -12.76 -6.99 -12.35
C VAL A 61 -14.10 -6.40 -11.92
N ILE A 62 -14.76 -5.59 -12.75
CA ILE A 62 -16.07 -5.01 -12.44
C ILE A 62 -17.18 -6.06 -12.30
N LEU A 63 -17.05 -7.21 -12.98
CA LEU A 63 -18.01 -8.31 -12.91
C LEU A 63 -17.87 -9.11 -11.60
N ASN A 64 -16.66 -9.14 -11.06
CA ASN A 64 -16.30 -9.97 -9.90
C ASN A 64 -16.14 -9.16 -8.59
N ASN A 65 -16.20 -7.84 -8.67
CA ASN A 65 -16.12 -6.96 -7.51
C ASN A 65 -17.43 -6.20 -7.31
N PRO A 66 -18.31 -6.66 -6.40
CA PRO A 66 -19.63 -6.07 -6.18
C PRO A 66 -19.58 -4.67 -5.56
N ASP A 67 -18.41 -4.25 -5.03
CA ASP A 67 -18.25 -2.94 -4.39
C ASP A 67 -18.07 -1.82 -5.42
N ILE A 68 -17.60 -2.16 -6.63
CA ILE A 68 -17.48 -1.21 -7.74
C ILE A 68 -18.87 -0.98 -8.34
N LYS A 69 -19.33 0.28 -8.37
CA LYS A 69 -20.64 0.66 -8.88
C LYS A 69 -20.51 1.48 -10.16
N GLU A 70 -21.31 1.11 -11.14
CA GLU A 70 -21.48 1.93 -12.33
C GLU A 70 -22.39 3.14 -12.05
N TYR A 71 -22.07 4.29 -12.62
CA TYR A 71 -22.90 5.48 -12.58
C TYR A 71 -22.70 6.35 -13.82
N THR A 72 -23.66 7.26 -14.06
CA THR A 72 -23.51 8.31 -15.07
C THR A 72 -22.97 9.58 -14.40
N CYS A 73 -21.84 10.07 -14.89
CA CYS A 73 -21.24 11.29 -14.35
C CYS A 73 -22.19 12.48 -14.54
N PRO A 74 -22.62 13.17 -13.47
CA PRO A 74 -23.60 14.26 -13.56
C PRO A 74 -23.06 15.51 -14.29
N VAL A 75 -21.73 15.64 -14.40
CA VAL A 75 -21.09 16.77 -15.07
C VAL A 75 -20.93 16.55 -16.56
N THR A 76 -20.56 15.33 -16.97
CA THR A 76 -20.18 15.04 -18.36
C THR A 76 -21.19 14.18 -19.10
N GLY A 77 -22.14 13.57 -18.41
CA GLY A 77 -23.08 12.57 -18.97
C GLY A 77 -22.43 11.24 -19.34
N ARG A 78 -21.13 11.06 -19.10
CA ARG A 78 -20.41 9.84 -19.46
C ARG A 78 -20.58 8.74 -18.42
N ARG A 79 -20.60 7.50 -18.90
CA ARG A 79 -20.53 6.30 -18.07
C ARG A 79 -19.20 6.27 -17.30
N ALA A 80 -19.27 5.97 -16.02
CA ALA A 80 -18.14 5.90 -15.12
C ALA A 80 -18.36 4.85 -14.02
N TRP A 81 -17.33 4.55 -13.27
CA TRP A 81 -17.36 3.62 -12.13
C TRP A 81 -16.91 4.34 -10.86
N ALA A 82 -17.64 4.07 -9.78
CA ALA A 82 -17.33 4.52 -8.43
C ALA A 82 -16.63 3.40 -7.66
N LEU A 83 -15.41 3.63 -7.23
CA LEU A 83 -14.67 2.71 -6.37
C LEU A 83 -14.76 3.25 -4.94
N PRO A 84 -15.29 2.49 -3.96
CA PRO A 84 -15.43 2.99 -2.58
C PRO A 84 -14.07 3.35 -2.00
N ALA A 85 -14.00 4.43 -1.24
CA ALA A 85 -12.80 4.80 -0.51
C ALA A 85 -12.32 3.66 0.39
N ALA A 86 -11.02 3.46 0.48
CA ALA A 86 -10.44 2.55 1.46
C ALA A 86 -10.49 3.23 2.84
N LYS A 87 -10.95 2.52 3.88
CA LYS A 87 -11.06 3.08 5.23
C LYS A 87 -10.32 2.17 6.21
N PRO A 88 -8.98 2.18 6.21
CA PRO A 88 -8.22 1.34 7.10
C PRO A 88 -8.32 1.83 8.55
N ASP A 89 -8.54 0.92 9.49
CA ASP A 89 -8.48 1.20 10.92
C ASP A 89 -7.03 1.32 11.41
N VAL A 90 -6.14 0.51 10.81
CA VAL A 90 -4.70 0.48 11.11
C VAL A 90 -3.93 0.29 9.81
N VAL A 91 -2.87 1.04 9.65
CA VAL A 91 -1.88 0.86 8.57
C VAL A 91 -0.56 0.41 9.17
N VAL A 92 0.03 -0.63 8.58
CA VAL A 92 1.36 -1.13 8.95
C VAL A 92 2.30 -0.98 7.77
N ILE A 93 3.44 -0.33 7.99
CA ILE A 93 4.43 -0.02 6.96
C ILE A 93 5.81 -0.48 7.42
N HIS A 94 6.62 -0.96 6.48
CA HIS A 94 8.04 -1.22 6.70
C HIS A 94 8.89 -0.15 6.02
N GLY A 95 9.63 0.63 6.81
CA GLY A 95 10.49 1.71 6.35
C GLY A 95 11.97 1.36 6.36
N TYR A 96 12.74 2.10 5.56
CA TYR A 96 14.18 1.96 5.47
C TYR A 96 14.89 2.47 6.73
N GLN A 97 14.62 3.72 7.09
CA GLN A 97 15.17 4.40 8.26
C GLN A 97 14.13 5.30 8.92
N GLY A 98 14.29 5.55 10.18
CA GLY A 98 13.50 6.55 10.88
C GLY A 98 14.09 6.87 12.23
N ASP A 99 13.49 7.83 12.92
CA ASP A 99 13.90 8.19 14.26
C ASP A 99 12.88 7.76 15.33
N LYS A 100 13.27 7.89 16.59
CA LYS A 100 12.42 7.54 17.73
C LYS A 100 11.13 8.38 17.84
N TYR A 101 11.03 9.48 17.12
CA TYR A 101 9.86 10.34 17.09
C TYR A 101 8.85 9.93 16.04
N GLY A 102 9.22 9.04 15.11
CA GLY A 102 8.36 8.56 14.04
C GLY A 102 8.54 9.27 12.70
N ASN A 103 9.62 10.01 12.48
CA ASN A 103 9.96 10.46 11.13
C ASN A 103 10.51 9.27 10.34
N VAL A 104 9.91 8.96 9.19
CA VAL A 104 10.22 7.75 8.42
C VAL A 104 10.70 8.09 7.03
N ARG A 105 11.80 7.45 6.64
CA ARG A 105 12.33 7.37 5.29
C ARG A 105 11.96 6.02 4.71
N LEU A 106 11.15 6.04 3.67
CA LEU A 106 10.98 4.90 2.78
C LEU A 106 12.15 4.96 1.79
N GLN A 107 12.63 3.87 1.33
CA GLN A 107 13.79 3.74 0.42
C GLN A 107 14.08 4.97 -0.46
N GLY A 108 15.02 5.76 -0.16
CA GLY A 108 15.66 6.94 -0.78
C GLY A 108 15.06 7.71 -1.96
N HIS A 109 14.19 7.11 -2.78
CA HIS A 109 13.50 7.77 -3.91
C HIS A 109 12.09 7.19 -4.04
N SER A 110 11.12 8.03 -4.41
CA SER A 110 9.73 7.63 -4.61
C SER A 110 9.59 6.72 -5.84
N MET A 111 9.70 5.42 -5.63
CA MET A 111 9.18 4.43 -6.57
C MET A 111 7.70 4.21 -6.32
N LEU A 112 6.94 3.80 -7.34
CA LEU A 112 5.48 3.62 -7.25
C LEU A 112 4.98 2.83 -6.03
N PRO A 113 5.58 1.70 -5.61
CA PRO A 113 5.13 0.97 -4.43
C PRO A 113 5.22 1.78 -3.14
N GLN A 114 6.25 2.62 -3.00
CA GLN A 114 6.45 3.46 -1.82
C GLN A 114 5.50 4.64 -1.76
N ALA A 115 5.08 5.14 -2.91
CA ALA A 115 4.06 6.18 -2.96
C ALA A 115 2.71 5.67 -2.42
N MET A 116 2.39 4.38 -2.61
CA MET A 116 1.23 3.75 -2.00
C MET A 116 1.33 3.76 -0.47
N ASP A 117 2.47 3.40 0.10
CA ASP A 117 2.70 3.45 1.55
C ASP A 117 2.47 4.84 2.13
N VAL A 118 2.89 5.89 1.42
CA VAL A 118 2.65 7.28 1.82
C VAL A 118 1.16 7.62 1.80
N GLU A 119 0.43 7.21 0.77
CA GLU A 119 -1.03 7.44 0.69
C GLU A 119 -1.77 6.67 1.78
N MET A 120 -1.38 5.42 2.04
CA MET A 120 -1.93 4.63 3.15
C MET A 120 -1.70 5.31 4.50
N ALA A 121 -0.46 5.79 4.77
CA ALA A 121 -0.16 6.52 6.00
C ALA A 121 -0.93 7.83 6.16
N ARG A 122 -1.35 8.43 5.06
CA ARG A 122 -2.15 9.67 5.06
C ARG A 122 -3.65 9.43 5.23
N SER A 123 -4.13 8.25 4.86
CA SER A 123 -5.55 7.89 4.93
C SER A 123 -5.97 7.33 6.30
N CYS A 124 -5.03 7.01 7.19
CA CYS A 124 -5.31 6.36 8.46
C CYS A 124 -4.85 7.19 9.66
N SER A 125 -5.59 7.11 10.75
CA SER A 125 -5.22 7.75 12.03
C SER A 125 -4.24 6.92 12.85
N THR A 126 -4.19 5.60 12.63
CA THR A 126 -3.30 4.68 13.37
C THR A 126 -2.30 4.07 12.41
N VAL A 127 -1.07 4.59 12.43
CA VAL A 127 0.02 4.14 11.57
C VAL A 127 1.13 3.55 12.42
N LEU A 128 1.41 2.28 12.21
CA LEU A 128 2.49 1.54 12.85
C LEU A 128 3.62 1.31 11.84
N VAL A 129 4.84 1.58 12.24
CA VAL A 129 5.99 1.46 11.35
C VAL A 129 7.07 0.57 11.95
N THR A 130 7.49 -0.42 11.17
CA THR A 130 8.74 -1.14 11.42
C THR A 130 9.85 -0.53 10.58
N LEU A 131 11.08 -0.52 11.07
CA LEU A 131 12.23 0.09 10.41
C LEU A 131 13.39 -0.89 10.30
N GLU A 132 14.08 -0.89 9.17
CA GLU A 132 15.38 -1.59 9.08
C GLU A 132 16.39 -0.99 10.06
N GLU A 133 16.32 0.32 10.26
CA GLU A 133 17.28 1.02 11.11
C GLU A 133 16.65 2.23 11.82
N LEU A 134 16.87 2.31 13.13
CA LEU A 134 16.56 3.50 13.91
C LEU A 134 17.80 4.40 13.93
N ILE A 135 17.66 5.63 13.41
CA ILE A 135 18.74 6.62 13.34
C ILE A 135 18.50 7.79 14.30
N ASP A 136 19.58 8.53 14.57
CA ASP A 136 19.47 9.75 15.39
C ASP A 136 18.62 10.81 14.68
N HIS A 137 17.83 11.55 15.45
CA HIS A 137 17.05 12.67 14.93
C HIS A 137 17.90 13.74 14.24
N ALA A 138 19.15 13.91 14.67
CA ALA A 138 20.08 14.83 14.03
C ALA A 138 20.35 14.45 12.56
N GLU A 139 20.36 13.15 12.22
CA GLU A 139 20.52 12.67 10.84
C GLU A 139 19.26 12.96 10.00
N ILE A 140 18.07 12.86 10.59
CA ILE A 140 16.83 13.28 9.92
C ILE A 140 16.89 14.76 9.57
N ARG A 141 17.36 15.60 10.49
CA ARG A 141 17.42 17.06 10.30
C ARG A 141 18.44 17.52 9.25
N LYS A 142 19.46 16.72 8.94
CA LYS A 142 20.44 17.04 7.90
C LYS A 142 19.85 16.96 6.50
N THR A 143 18.87 16.06 6.28
CA THR A 143 18.23 15.80 4.99
C THR A 143 16.73 15.59 5.19
N PRO A 144 16.00 16.64 5.61
CA PRO A 144 14.57 16.53 5.96
C PRO A 144 13.71 16.15 4.75
N GLU A 145 14.14 16.50 3.54
CA GLU A 145 13.48 16.18 2.28
C GLU A 145 13.36 14.67 2.00
N LEU A 146 14.17 13.85 2.67
CA LEU A 146 14.08 12.37 2.56
C LEU A 146 13.01 11.78 3.49
N THR A 147 12.37 12.59 4.34
CA THR A 147 11.30 12.14 5.24
C THR A 147 9.98 12.10 4.48
N GLN A 148 9.53 10.91 4.13
CA GLN A 148 8.29 10.71 3.37
C GLN A 148 7.06 10.60 4.26
N ILE A 149 7.21 10.04 5.48
CA ILE A 149 6.14 9.99 6.47
C ILE A 149 6.61 10.76 7.72
N PRO A 150 6.00 11.93 7.99
CA PRO A 150 6.39 12.75 9.14
C PRO A 150 5.86 12.17 10.45
N ALA A 151 6.55 12.43 11.55
CA ALA A 151 6.25 11.93 12.90
C ALA A 151 4.79 12.09 13.32
N MET A 152 4.13 13.18 12.92
CA MET A 152 2.73 13.46 13.26
C MET A 152 1.74 12.42 12.69
N ARG A 153 2.17 11.60 11.75
CA ARG A 153 1.35 10.53 11.13
C ARG A 153 1.58 9.17 11.76
N VAL A 154 2.64 9.00 12.54
CA VAL A 154 3.07 7.70 13.06
C VAL A 154 2.65 7.53 14.51
N SER A 155 1.88 6.48 14.78
CA SER A 155 1.39 6.13 16.12
C SER A 155 2.41 5.31 16.91
N GLY A 156 3.25 4.55 16.22
CA GLY A 156 4.30 3.75 16.84
C GLY A 156 5.37 3.35 15.85
N VAL A 157 6.61 3.31 16.31
CA VAL A 157 7.78 2.93 15.51
C VAL A 157 8.63 1.93 16.27
N THR A 158 9.14 0.90 15.56
CA THR A 158 10.05 -0.10 16.14
C THR A 158 11.08 -0.56 15.12
N PRO A 159 12.35 -0.72 15.49
CA PRO A 159 13.35 -1.33 14.62
C PRO A 159 13.09 -2.83 14.48
N VAL A 160 13.10 -3.31 13.23
CA VAL A 160 13.02 -4.72 12.87
C VAL A 160 13.95 -4.95 11.68
N ALA A 161 15.18 -5.33 11.97
CA ALA A 161 16.16 -5.66 10.94
C ALA A 161 15.64 -6.81 10.07
N HIS A 162 15.82 -6.71 8.75
CA HIS A 162 15.31 -7.66 7.77
C HIS A 162 13.77 -7.82 7.79
N GLY A 163 13.04 -6.76 8.17
CA GLY A 163 11.59 -6.80 8.28
C GLY A 163 10.86 -7.03 6.97
N SER A 164 11.52 -6.85 5.82
CA SER A 164 11.01 -7.16 4.49
C SER A 164 11.32 -8.58 4.01
N HIS A 165 12.11 -9.38 4.78
CA HIS A 165 12.48 -10.74 4.37
C HIS A 165 11.23 -11.58 3.98
N PRO A 166 11.25 -12.32 2.88
CA PRO A 166 12.39 -12.65 1.99
C PRO A 166 12.66 -11.63 0.87
N LEU A 167 11.93 -10.53 0.83
CA LEU A 167 12.12 -9.48 -0.16
C LEU A 167 13.31 -8.57 0.20
N SER A 168 13.74 -7.77 -0.76
CA SER A 168 14.83 -6.81 -0.56
C SER A 168 14.36 -5.55 0.13
N THR A 169 15.24 -4.95 0.93
CA THR A 169 15.16 -3.53 1.27
C THR A 169 16.32 -2.81 0.63
N LEU A 170 16.05 -1.83 -0.22
CA LEU A 170 17.08 -1.12 -0.97
C LEU A 170 18.18 -0.60 -0.04
N LEU A 171 19.44 -0.80 -0.43
CA LEU A 171 20.64 -0.42 0.32
C LEU A 171 20.89 -1.18 1.64
N LYS A 172 19.99 -2.07 2.07
CA LYS A 172 20.14 -2.84 3.33
C LYS A 172 20.28 -4.33 3.11
N CYS A 173 19.34 -4.94 2.43
CA CYS A 173 19.39 -6.38 2.15
C CYS A 173 18.94 -6.70 0.74
N ARG A 174 19.50 -7.77 0.20
CA ARG A 174 19.04 -8.37 -1.06
C ARG A 174 17.92 -9.36 -0.77
N GLU A 175 17.12 -9.67 -1.78
CA GLU A 175 16.14 -10.75 -1.69
C GLU A 175 16.82 -12.09 -1.41
N ASP A 176 16.16 -12.92 -0.61
CA ASP A 176 16.60 -14.29 -0.34
C ASP A 176 16.02 -15.23 -1.40
N GLU A 177 16.80 -15.39 -2.49
CA GLU A 177 16.38 -16.25 -3.61
C GLU A 177 16.19 -17.71 -3.21
N ALA A 178 16.97 -18.20 -2.25
CA ALA A 178 16.89 -19.59 -1.80
C ALA A 178 15.55 -19.84 -1.06
N HIS A 179 15.11 -18.87 -0.29
CA HIS A 179 13.83 -18.91 0.42
C HIS A 179 12.63 -18.78 -0.53
N MET A 180 12.79 -18.03 -1.63
CA MET A 180 11.73 -17.73 -2.59
C MET A 180 11.48 -18.87 -3.60
N ARG A 181 12.41 -19.80 -3.77
CA ARG A 181 12.30 -20.98 -4.67
C ARG A 181 11.67 -22.18 -3.99
#